data_8fc43a7749f4eec4905f3ed2a33778dc
#
_entry.id   8fc43a7749f4eec4905f3ed2a33778dc
#
_cell.length_a   1.000
_cell.length_b   1.000
_cell.length_c   1.000
_cell.angle_alpha   90.00
_cell.angle_beta   90.00
_cell.angle_gamma   90.00
#
_symmetry.space_group_name_H-M   'P 1'
#
loop_
_entity.id
_entity.type
_entity.pdbx_description
1 polymer ?
#
loop_
_entity_poly.entity_id
_entity_poly.type
_entity_poly.pdbx_seq_one_letter_code
_entity_poly.pdbx_strand_id
1 'polypeptide(L)'
;MRALVTGGAKRLGREMALYLAARGYDVAVHYASSQAAADAVVGEIRALGCKAQALPADLLIEAEMQGLLPAASQALGGPVTCLINNASIFEYDNVETATRNSWDRHMESNLRAPFVLTQGFAAQLPKAQTDVNNEPIAQGLIINMIDQRVRKLTPEFASYTIAKMGLWALTQTTAQGLAPHVRVNAIGPGPTLQGARQSLEHFQKQRKNTVLTRGANPSDITAALGYFIDSPAVTGQLLCVDGGQHLAWQTPDILGIE
;
A
#
# COMPACT_ATOMS: atom_id res chain seq x y z
N MET A 1 -0.63 18.61 -6.68
CA MET A 1 -1.17 17.53 -5.81
C MET A 1 -0.07 17.07 -4.86
N ARG A 2 -0.38 16.49 -3.70
CA ARG A 2 0.62 16.10 -2.69
C ARG A 2 0.36 14.69 -2.20
N ALA A 3 1.42 13.89 -2.10
CA ALA A 3 1.33 12.50 -1.69
C ALA A 3 2.24 12.19 -0.49
N LEU A 4 1.80 11.28 0.37
CA LEU A 4 2.64 10.61 1.35
C LEU A 4 2.71 9.12 0.98
N VAL A 5 3.94 8.59 0.85
CA VAL A 5 4.17 7.16 0.61
C VAL A 5 4.89 6.56 1.81
N THR A 6 4.21 5.73 2.59
CA THR A 6 4.85 5.04 3.71
C THR A 6 5.76 3.91 3.20
N GLY A 7 6.97 3.78 3.81
CA GLY A 7 7.97 2.85 3.28
C GLY A 7 8.40 3.19 1.84
N GLY A 8 8.41 4.50 1.49
CA GLY A 8 8.67 5.00 0.13
C GLY A 8 10.13 4.96 -0.31
N ALA A 9 11.07 4.58 0.57
CA ALA A 9 12.50 4.61 0.27
C ALA A 9 12.98 3.45 -0.62
N LYS A 10 12.28 2.34 -0.67
CA LYS A 10 12.73 1.10 -1.35
C LYS A 10 11.58 0.35 -1.99
N ARG A 11 11.94 -0.58 -2.89
CA ARG A 11 11.02 -1.57 -3.47
C ARG A 11 9.77 -0.92 -4.08
N LEU A 12 8.57 -1.47 -3.85
CA LEU A 12 7.32 -0.96 -4.41
C LEU A 12 6.99 0.47 -3.95
N GLY A 13 7.34 0.83 -2.71
CA GLY A 13 7.16 2.19 -2.22
C GLY A 13 7.94 3.22 -3.04
N ARG A 14 9.20 2.92 -3.37
CA ARG A 14 10.03 3.77 -4.25
C ARG A 14 9.39 3.92 -5.64
N GLU A 15 8.98 2.82 -6.26
CA GLU A 15 8.38 2.85 -7.60
C GLU A 15 7.08 3.68 -7.62
N MET A 16 6.24 3.55 -6.59
CA MET A 16 5.02 4.35 -6.46
C MET A 16 5.32 5.82 -6.19
N ALA A 17 6.34 6.14 -5.38
CA ALA A 17 6.76 7.52 -5.13
C ALA A 17 7.23 8.21 -6.42
N LEU A 18 8.08 7.55 -7.20
CA LEU A 18 8.58 8.06 -8.49
C LEU A 18 7.45 8.16 -9.54
N TYR A 19 6.55 7.19 -9.57
CA TYR A 19 5.38 7.21 -10.46
C TYR A 19 4.47 8.41 -10.15
N LEU A 20 4.21 8.70 -8.87
CA LEU A 20 3.44 9.87 -8.45
C LEU A 20 4.14 11.17 -8.85
N ALA A 21 5.46 11.27 -8.65
CA ALA A 21 6.24 12.43 -9.08
C ALA A 21 6.20 12.64 -10.60
N ALA A 22 6.32 11.57 -11.40
CA ALA A 22 6.17 11.65 -12.86
C ALA A 22 4.77 12.13 -13.30
N ARG A 23 3.78 12.04 -12.42
CA ARG A 23 2.42 12.58 -12.61
C ARG A 23 2.21 13.96 -11.99
N GLY A 24 3.29 14.62 -11.55
CA GLY A 24 3.26 15.98 -11.01
C GLY A 24 2.82 16.09 -9.54
N TYR A 25 2.94 15.02 -8.76
CA TYR A 25 2.73 15.08 -7.32
C TYR A 25 4.00 15.53 -6.60
N ASP A 26 3.88 16.44 -5.65
CA ASP A 26 4.88 16.60 -4.60
C ASP A 26 4.79 15.41 -3.65
N VAL A 27 5.93 14.83 -3.23
CA VAL A 27 5.93 13.54 -2.51
C VAL A 27 6.72 13.61 -1.21
N ALA A 28 6.07 13.26 -0.11
CA ALA A 28 6.73 12.93 1.15
C ALA A 28 7.08 11.42 1.15
N VAL A 29 8.36 11.11 1.30
CA VAL A 29 8.91 9.76 1.29
C VAL A 29 9.18 9.34 2.72
N HIS A 30 8.29 8.55 3.32
CA HIS A 30 8.50 8.05 4.67
C HIS A 30 9.44 6.85 4.68
N TYR A 31 10.27 6.77 5.70
CA TYR A 31 11.18 5.65 6.00
C TYR A 31 11.32 5.44 7.52
N ALA A 32 11.58 4.20 7.95
CA ALA A 32 11.90 3.92 9.36
C ALA A 32 13.41 4.02 9.63
N SER A 33 14.25 3.28 8.88
CA SER A 33 15.71 3.21 9.12
C SER A 33 16.56 3.44 7.87
N SER A 34 15.97 3.62 6.70
CA SER A 34 16.68 3.67 5.40
C SER A 34 16.87 5.09 4.89
N GLN A 35 17.45 5.99 5.70
CA GLN A 35 17.61 7.41 5.36
C GLN A 35 18.30 7.64 4.01
N ALA A 36 19.48 7.08 3.79
CA ALA A 36 20.22 7.30 2.54
C ALA A 36 19.42 6.87 1.29
N ALA A 37 18.62 5.80 1.39
CA ALA A 37 17.76 5.38 0.29
C ALA A 37 16.57 6.35 0.10
N ALA A 38 16.02 6.90 1.17
CA ALA A 38 14.96 7.90 1.11
C ALA A 38 15.47 9.19 0.49
N ASP A 39 16.67 9.65 0.88
CA ASP A 39 17.30 10.85 0.33
C ASP A 39 17.59 10.69 -1.17
N ALA A 40 18.03 9.51 -1.62
CA ALA A 40 18.21 9.21 -3.03
C ALA A 40 16.90 9.34 -3.82
N VAL A 41 15.80 8.76 -3.32
CA VAL A 41 14.47 8.88 -3.94
C VAL A 41 14.00 10.33 -3.98
N VAL A 42 14.21 11.09 -2.91
CA VAL A 42 13.92 12.54 -2.88
C VAL A 42 14.71 13.29 -3.95
N GLY A 43 15.98 12.96 -4.14
CA GLY A 43 16.79 13.52 -5.22
C GLY A 43 16.22 13.26 -6.62
N GLU A 44 15.81 12.01 -6.86
CA GLU A 44 15.16 11.61 -8.12
C GLU A 44 13.84 12.34 -8.36
N ILE A 45 13.00 12.47 -7.33
CA ILE A 45 11.72 13.20 -7.43
C ILE A 45 11.95 14.68 -7.72
N ARG A 46 12.93 15.31 -7.06
CA ARG A 46 13.28 16.71 -7.32
C ARG A 46 13.81 16.94 -8.73
N ALA A 47 14.53 15.98 -9.29
CA ALA A 47 14.98 16.01 -10.68
C ALA A 47 13.81 15.97 -11.69
N LEU A 48 12.65 15.44 -11.29
CA LEU A 48 11.41 15.51 -12.07
C LEU A 48 10.65 16.84 -11.92
N GLY A 49 11.19 17.81 -11.16
CA GLY A 49 10.60 19.13 -10.95
C GLY A 49 9.55 19.20 -9.82
N CYS A 50 9.36 18.15 -9.04
CA CYS A 50 8.42 18.10 -7.93
C CYS A 50 9.13 18.41 -6.59
N LYS A 51 8.37 18.92 -5.61
CA LYS A 51 8.86 19.01 -4.23
C LYS A 51 8.90 17.60 -3.63
N ALA A 52 9.93 17.34 -2.82
CA ALA A 52 10.02 16.10 -2.07
C ALA A 52 10.74 16.28 -0.75
N GLN A 53 10.36 15.47 0.24
CA GLN A 53 10.97 15.43 1.57
C GLN A 53 11.01 14.00 2.08
N ALA A 54 12.17 13.58 2.59
CA ALA A 54 12.32 12.35 3.36
C ALA A 54 11.86 12.59 4.81
N LEU A 55 11.00 11.72 5.32
CA LEU A 55 10.43 11.84 6.67
C LEU A 55 10.66 10.55 7.46
N PRO A 56 11.44 10.60 8.56
CA PRO A 56 11.61 9.46 9.46
C PRO A 56 10.36 9.27 10.33
N ALA A 57 9.95 8.03 10.53
CA ALA A 57 9.03 7.63 11.59
C ALA A 57 9.10 6.12 11.83
N ASP A 58 9.01 5.67 13.06
CA ASP A 58 8.76 4.27 13.39
C ASP A 58 7.25 4.06 13.55
N LEU A 59 6.65 3.34 12.60
CA LEU A 59 5.21 3.06 12.60
C LEU A 59 4.79 2.04 13.70
N LEU A 60 5.67 1.65 14.58
CA LEU A 60 5.37 0.94 15.83
C LEU A 60 5.18 1.90 17.01
N ILE A 61 5.45 3.20 16.83
CA ILE A 61 5.38 4.23 17.86
C ILE A 61 4.22 5.18 17.55
N GLU A 62 3.18 5.17 18.38
CA GLU A 62 1.94 5.95 18.17
C GLU A 62 2.20 7.44 17.92
N ALA A 63 3.08 8.06 18.72
CA ALA A 63 3.38 9.49 18.57
C ALA A 63 4.04 9.84 17.23
N GLU A 64 4.89 8.93 16.71
CA GLU A 64 5.53 9.12 15.41
C GLU A 64 4.54 8.93 14.25
N MET A 65 3.64 7.94 14.36
CA MET A 65 2.53 7.78 13.40
C MET A 65 1.67 9.04 13.31
N GLN A 66 1.26 9.59 14.46
CA GLN A 66 0.41 10.79 14.53
C GLN A 66 1.10 12.02 13.97
N GLY A 67 2.42 12.14 14.17
CA GLY A 67 3.23 13.26 13.66
C GLY A 67 3.49 13.25 12.16
N LEU A 68 3.37 12.09 11.49
CA LEU A 68 3.85 11.92 10.12
C LEU A 68 3.04 12.72 9.08
N LEU A 69 1.72 12.71 9.17
CA LEU A 69 0.84 13.46 8.25
C LEU A 69 1.01 14.98 8.38
N PRO A 70 1.00 15.56 9.59
CA PRO A 70 1.32 16.98 9.79
C PRO A 70 2.69 17.37 9.24
N ALA A 71 3.73 16.57 9.50
CA ALA A 71 5.08 16.81 8.97
C ALA A 71 5.11 16.79 7.42
N ALA A 72 4.41 15.84 6.79
CA ALA A 72 4.29 15.75 5.34
C ALA A 72 3.57 16.98 4.76
N SER A 73 2.47 17.41 5.36
CA SER A 73 1.71 18.58 4.93
C SER A 73 2.52 19.87 5.06
N GLN A 74 3.28 20.01 6.15
CA GLN A 74 4.19 21.16 6.36
C GLN A 74 5.31 21.17 5.31
N ALA A 75 5.98 20.04 5.12
CA ALA A 75 7.11 19.93 4.19
C ALA A 75 6.73 20.19 2.73
N LEU A 76 5.52 19.77 2.33
CA LEU A 76 5.02 19.93 0.95
C LEU A 76 4.24 21.26 0.75
N GLY A 77 3.98 22.03 1.81
CA GLY A 77 3.31 23.32 1.76
C GLY A 77 1.79 23.22 1.57
N GLY A 78 1.15 22.20 2.15
CA GLY A 78 -0.31 22.07 2.17
C GLY A 78 -0.78 20.62 2.36
N PRO A 79 -2.09 20.38 2.42
CA PRO A 79 -2.64 19.09 2.77
C PRO A 79 -2.22 17.98 1.77
N VAL A 80 -1.90 16.82 2.29
CA VAL A 80 -1.68 15.61 1.50
C VAL A 80 -3.02 15.15 0.93
N THR A 81 -3.09 14.97 -0.38
CA THR A 81 -4.30 14.55 -1.12
C THR A 81 -4.24 13.11 -1.64
N CYS A 82 -3.08 12.46 -1.51
CA CYS A 82 -2.89 11.05 -1.84
C CYS A 82 -2.07 10.36 -0.74
N LEU A 83 -2.63 9.36 -0.08
CA LEU A 83 -1.94 8.57 0.95
C LEU A 83 -1.75 7.14 0.44
N ILE A 84 -0.49 6.69 0.39
CA ILE A 84 -0.14 5.31 0.07
C ILE A 84 0.36 4.61 1.35
N ASN A 85 -0.49 3.79 1.94
CA ASN A 85 -0.15 2.92 3.07
C ASN A 85 0.58 1.67 2.53
N ASN A 86 1.90 1.81 2.31
CA ASN A 86 2.73 0.77 1.72
C ASN A 86 3.70 0.13 2.74
N ALA A 87 4.13 0.84 3.77
CA ALA A 87 5.00 0.26 4.81
C ALA A 87 4.38 -1.02 5.37
N SER A 88 5.19 -2.05 5.55
CA SER A 88 4.72 -3.34 6.02
C SER A 88 5.85 -4.14 6.66
N ILE A 89 5.57 -4.70 7.82
CA ILE A 89 6.37 -5.77 8.42
C ILE A 89 5.85 -7.10 7.85
N PHE A 90 6.78 -7.96 7.43
CA PHE A 90 6.48 -9.28 6.88
C PHE A 90 7.45 -10.28 7.49
N GLU A 91 7.10 -10.83 8.64
CA GLU A 91 7.87 -11.80 9.39
C GLU A 91 7.12 -13.14 9.39
N TYR A 92 7.88 -14.25 9.44
CA TYR A 92 7.27 -15.57 9.43
C TYR A 92 6.75 -15.92 10.82
N ASP A 93 5.51 -16.38 10.86
CA ASP A 93 4.90 -17.09 11.97
C ASP A 93 3.76 -18.00 11.48
N ASN A 94 3.30 -18.87 12.34
CA ASN A 94 2.08 -19.66 12.17
C ASN A 94 1.36 -19.75 13.54
N VAL A 95 0.28 -20.51 13.64
CA VAL A 95 -0.49 -20.61 14.89
C VAL A 95 0.33 -21.17 16.06
N GLU A 96 1.33 -21.98 15.80
CA GLU A 96 2.19 -22.59 16.84
C GLU A 96 3.35 -21.69 17.26
N THR A 97 3.86 -20.87 16.32
CA THR A 97 5.10 -20.09 16.52
C THR A 97 4.86 -18.60 16.72
N ALA A 98 3.63 -18.11 16.52
CA ALA A 98 3.30 -16.70 16.74
C ALA A 98 3.53 -16.32 18.20
N THR A 99 4.27 -15.23 18.41
CA THR A 99 4.53 -14.65 19.71
C THR A 99 3.76 -13.35 19.90
N ARG A 100 3.64 -12.87 21.15
CA ARG A 100 3.08 -11.54 21.40
C ARG A 100 3.81 -10.47 20.59
N ASN A 101 5.14 -10.56 20.50
CA ASN A 101 5.94 -9.60 19.76
C ASN A 101 5.68 -9.65 18.25
N SER A 102 5.65 -10.84 17.60
CA SER A 102 5.34 -10.92 16.17
C SER A 102 3.95 -10.44 15.87
N TRP A 103 2.97 -10.78 16.73
CA TRP A 103 1.59 -10.32 16.62
C TRP A 103 1.50 -8.79 16.70
N ASP A 104 2.03 -8.18 17.76
CA ASP A 104 1.95 -6.74 17.97
C ASP A 104 2.62 -5.97 16.83
N ARG A 105 3.81 -6.40 16.38
CA ARG A 105 4.52 -5.77 15.26
C ARG A 105 3.71 -5.79 13.97
N HIS A 106 3.06 -6.90 13.64
CA HIS A 106 2.21 -6.99 12.45
C HIS A 106 0.95 -6.13 12.60
N MET A 107 0.31 -6.16 13.76
CA MET A 107 -0.92 -5.39 14.00
C MET A 107 -0.64 -3.88 14.01
N GLU A 108 0.43 -3.45 14.68
CA GLU A 108 0.79 -2.02 14.75
C GLU A 108 1.21 -1.49 13.36
N SER A 109 2.17 -2.13 12.70
CA SER A 109 2.69 -1.62 11.42
C SER A 109 1.69 -1.75 10.27
N ASN A 110 0.98 -2.89 10.17
CA ASN A 110 0.21 -3.22 8.98
C ASN A 110 -1.28 -2.87 9.07
N LEU A 111 -1.80 -2.58 10.26
CA LEU A 111 -3.20 -2.25 10.48
C LEU A 111 -3.38 -0.96 11.28
N ARG A 112 -2.77 -0.83 12.47
CA ARG A 112 -2.93 0.35 13.33
C ARG A 112 -2.39 1.61 12.66
N ALA A 113 -1.17 1.56 12.11
CA ALA A 113 -0.57 2.70 11.45
C ALA A 113 -1.40 3.19 10.24
N PRO A 114 -1.84 2.34 9.28
CA PRO A 114 -2.79 2.75 8.25
C PRO A 114 -4.07 3.38 8.80
N PHE A 115 -4.60 2.90 9.92
CA PHE A 115 -5.80 3.46 10.55
C PHE A 115 -5.54 4.89 11.06
N VAL A 116 -4.47 5.10 11.84
CA VAL A 116 -4.08 6.41 12.38
C VAL A 116 -3.80 7.40 11.25
N LEU A 117 -3.05 6.98 10.24
CA LEU A 117 -2.76 7.82 9.08
C LEU A 117 -4.03 8.17 8.30
N THR A 118 -4.99 7.25 8.17
CA THR A 118 -6.29 7.52 7.53
C THR A 118 -7.08 8.55 8.32
N GLN A 119 -7.09 8.49 9.65
CA GLN A 119 -7.75 9.51 10.50
C GLN A 119 -7.13 10.90 10.29
N GLY A 120 -5.79 11.00 10.38
CA GLY A 120 -5.08 12.25 10.16
C GLY A 120 -5.26 12.79 8.73
N PHE A 121 -5.30 11.90 7.73
CA PHE A 121 -5.54 12.25 6.34
C PHE A 121 -6.93 12.86 6.13
N ALA A 122 -7.98 12.22 6.65
CA ALA A 122 -9.33 12.69 6.53
C ALA A 122 -9.55 14.04 7.24
N ALA A 123 -8.91 14.25 8.39
CA ALA A 123 -9.06 15.46 9.19
C ALA A 123 -8.50 16.72 8.52
N GLN A 124 -7.52 16.61 7.63
CA GLN A 124 -6.87 17.74 6.97
C GLN A 124 -7.48 18.10 5.61
N LEU A 125 -8.30 17.23 5.03
CA LEU A 125 -8.81 17.44 3.67
C LEU A 125 -9.98 18.40 3.61
N PRO A 126 -10.07 19.22 2.55
CA PRO A 126 -11.27 19.99 2.25
C PRO A 126 -12.43 19.04 1.91
N LYS A 127 -13.65 19.58 2.00
CA LYS A 127 -14.84 18.87 1.54
C LYS A 127 -14.77 18.59 0.03
N ALA A 128 -15.52 17.57 -0.42
CA ALA A 128 -15.67 17.25 -1.83
C ALA A 128 -16.10 18.52 -2.62
N GLN A 129 -15.50 18.68 -3.78
CA GLN A 129 -15.93 19.68 -4.76
C GLN A 129 -17.07 19.11 -5.60
N THR A 130 -17.72 19.96 -6.38
CA THR A 130 -18.81 19.54 -7.27
C THR A 130 -18.33 19.63 -8.72
N ASP A 131 -18.65 18.64 -9.53
CA ASP A 131 -18.37 18.62 -10.96
C ASP A 131 -19.43 19.41 -11.78
N VAL A 132 -19.31 19.33 -13.11
CA VAL A 132 -20.23 19.99 -14.06
C VAL A 132 -21.67 19.42 -14.01
N ASN A 133 -21.84 18.20 -13.49
CA ASN A 133 -23.14 17.56 -13.31
C ASN A 133 -23.73 17.82 -11.92
N ASN A 134 -23.06 18.65 -11.11
CA ASN A 134 -23.39 18.90 -9.71
C ASN A 134 -23.24 17.67 -8.80
N GLU A 135 -22.33 16.75 -9.17
CA GLU A 135 -22.00 15.56 -8.40
C GLU A 135 -20.69 15.75 -7.61
N PRO A 136 -20.55 15.17 -6.40
CA PRO A 136 -19.36 15.36 -5.58
C PRO A 136 -18.14 14.63 -6.16
N ILE A 137 -17.00 15.35 -6.22
CA ILE A 137 -15.68 14.81 -6.55
C ILE A 137 -14.83 14.76 -5.29
N ALA A 138 -14.38 13.56 -4.92
CA ALA A 138 -13.49 13.35 -3.79
C ALA A 138 -12.18 14.13 -3.93
N GLN A 139 -11.74 14.77 -2.84
CA GLN A 139 -10.51 15.55 -2.79
C GLN A 139 -9.31 14.73 -2.29
N GLY A 140 -9.55 13.51 -1.83
CA GLY A 140 -8.53 12.61 -1.33
C GLY A 140 -8.62 11.19 -1.90
N LEU A 141 -7.45 10.56 -2.03
CA LEU A 141 -7.31 9.15 -2.39
C LEU A 141 -6.40 8.45 -1.39
N ILE A 142 -6.87 7.34 -0.83
CA ILE A 142 -6.06 6.43 -0.02
C ILE A 142 -5.90 5.11 -0.77
N ILE A 143 -4.67 4.62 -0.87
CA ILE A 143 -4.35 3.28 -1.38
C ILE A 143 -3.69 2.48 -0.27
N ASN A 144 -4.32 1.38 0.11
CA ASN A 144 -3.78 0.42 1.05
C ASN A 144 -3.08 -0.73 0.31
N MET A 145 -1.77 -0.88 0.53
CA MET A 145 -1.03 -2.03 0.00
C MET A 145 -1.34 -3.25 0.87
N ILE A 146 -2.23 -4.11 0.36
CA ILE A 146 -2.65 -5.33 1.04
C ILE A 146 -1.70 -6.48 0.64
N ASP A 147 -2.23 -7.61 0.33
CA ASP A 147 -1.59 -8.79 -0.24
C ASP A 147 -2.68 -9.62 -0.90
N GLN A 148 -2.42 -10.26 -2.04
CA GLN A 148 -3.38 -11.18 -2.65
C GLN A 148 -3.80 -12.31 -1.68
N ARG A 149 -2.97 -12.59 -0.65
CA ARG A 149 -3.21 -13.60 0.39
C ARG A 149 -4.57 -13.45 1.07
N VAL A 150 -5.13 -12.24 1.17
CA VAL A 150 -6.48 -12.03 1.71
C VAL A 150 -7.59 -12.70 0.89
N ARG A 151 -7.28 -13.11 -0.35
CA ARG A 151 -8.17 -13.88 -1.24
C ARG A 151 -7.83 -15.37 -1.25
N LYS A 152 -6.62 -15.76 -0.81
CA LYS A 152 -6.16 -17.15 -0.77
C LYS A 152 -5.40 -17.39 0.53
N LEU A 153 -6.12 -17.70 1.58
CA LEU A 153 -5.53 -17.93 2.91
C LEU A 153 -4.63 -19.17 2.93
N THR A 154 -3.57 -19.10 3.70
CA THR A 154 -2.66 -20.22 3.98
C THR A 154 -2.36 -20.23 5.48
N PRO A 155 -1.93 -21.35 6.07
CA PRO A 155 -1.56 -21.41 7.50
C PRO A 155 -0.30 -20.63 7.85
N GLU A 156 0.51 -20.28 6.84
CA GLU A 156 1.76 -19.56 6.98
C GLU A 156 1.54 -18.04 7.10
N PHE A 157 2.41 -17.36 7.86
CA PHE A 157 2.34 -15.90 8.10
C PHE A 157 1.00 -15.50 8.75
N ALA A 158 0.63 -16.18 9.84
CA ALA A 158 -0.69 -16.09 10.42
C ALA A 158 -1.04 -14.67 10.90
N SER A 159 -0.22 -14.06 11.75
CA SER A 159 -0.50 -12.73 12.27
C SER A 159 -0.40 -11.63 11.21
N TYR A 160 0.53 -11.77 10.25
CA TYR A 160 0.57 -10.90 9.07
C TYR A 160 -0.72 -10.98 8.24
N THR A 161 -1.19 -12.20 7.97
CA THR A 161 -2.42 -12.43 7.19
C THR A 161 -3.63 -11.80 7.89
N ILE A 162 -3.73 -11.96 9.22
CA ILE A 162 -4.81 -11.35 10.02
C ILE A 162 -4.75 -9.83 9.94
N ALA A 163 -3.56 -9.22 10.07
CA ALA A 163 -3.39 -7.77 9.94
C ALA A 163 -3.80 -7.27 8.53
N LYS A 164 -3.42 -8.00 7.46
CA LYS A 164 -3.81 -7.63 6.08
C LYS A 164 -5.31 -7.87 5.81
N MET A 165 -5.94 -8.87 6.42
CA MET A 165 -7.40 -9.03 6.41
C MET A 165 -8.09 -7.86 7.12
N GLY A 166 -7.57 -7.44 8.28
CA GLY A 166 -8.04 -6.24 8.98
C GLY A 166 -7.90 -4.98 8.12
N LEU A 167 -6.77 -4.83 7.41
CA LEU A 167 -6.55 -3.69 6.50
C LEU A 167 -7.51 -3.72 5.30
N TRP A 168 -7.90 -4.91 4.82
CA TRP A 168 -8.94 -5.05 3.80
C TRP A 168 -10.31 -4.61 4.34
N ALA A 169 -10.69 -5.05 5.52
CA ALA A 169 -11.92 -4.59 6.18
C ALA A 169 -11.90 -3.07 6.41
N LEU A 170 -10.77 -2.53 6.88
CA LEU A 170 -10.57 -1.08 7.05
C LEU A 170 -10.75 -0.32 5.73
N THR A 171 -10.24 -0.85 4.61
CA THR A 171 -10.41 -0.24 3.29
C THR A 171 -11.90 -0.06 2.96
N GLN A 172 -12.71 -1.08 3.17
CA GLN A 172 -14.14 -1.04 2.87
C GLN A 172 -14.92 -0.11 3.80
N THR A 173 -14.66 -0.22 5.11
CA THR A 173 -15.37 0.61 6.11
C THR A 173 -15.02 2.09 5.99
N THR A 174 -13.76 2.41 5.70
CA THR A 174 -13.35 3.82 5.50
C THR A 174 -13.78 4.36 4.15
N ALA A 175 -13.86 3.54 3.11
CA ALA A 175 -14.47 3.94 1.84
C ALA A 175 -15.93 4.39 2.02
N GLN A 176 -16.70 3.71 2.89
CA GLN A 176 -18.07 4.09 3.24
C GLN A 176 -18.09 5.33 4.13
N GLY A 177 -17.29 5.35 5.20
CA GLY A 177 -17.36 6.38 6.24
C GLY A 177 -16.76 7.73 5.83
N LEU A 178 -15.88 7.78 4.83
CA LEU A 178 -15.22 9.00 4.36
C LEU A 178 -15.81 9.55 3.05
N ALA A 179 -16.74 8.82 2.44
CA ALA A 179 -17.45 9.31 1.26
C ALA A 179 -18.30 10.55 1.59
N PRO A 180 -18.48 11.50 0.67
CA PRO A 180 -17.92 11.54 -0.68
C PRO A 180 -16.54 12.22 -0.75
N HIS A 181 -15.90 12.53 0.38
CA HIS A 181 -14.72 13.40 0.46
C HIS A 181 -13.42 12.67 0.09
N VAL A 182 -13.36 11.35 0.40
CA VAL A 182 -12.18 10.51 0.22
C VAL A 182 -12.59 9.19 -0.44
N ARG A 183 -11.83 8.79 -1.45
CA ARG A 183 -11.88 7.43 -2.00
C ARG A 183 -10.81 6.56 -1.34
N VAL A 184 -11.16 5.35 -0.96
CA VAL A 184 -10.23 4.41 -0.33
C VAL A 184 -10.26 3.10 -1.10
N ASN A 185 -9.11 2.69 -1.64
CA ASN A 185 -8.97 1.46 -2.41
C ASN A 185 -7.73 0.68 -1.96
N ALA A 186 -7.56 -0.50 -2.49
CA ALA A 186 -6.45 -1.38 -2.15
C ALA A 186 -5.81 -2.02 -3.39
N ILE A 187 -4.50 -2.25 -3.32
CA ILE A 187 -3.76 -3.08 -4.26
C ILE A 187 -3.25 -4.31 -3.51
N GLY A 188 -3.47 -5.48 -4.07
CA GLY A 188 -3.00 -6.76 -3.54
C GLY A 188 -1.93 -7.37 -4.46
N PRO A 189 -0.64 -7.07 -4.23
CA PRO A 189 0.44 -7.66 -5.00
C PRO A 189 0.56 -9.17 -4.80
N GLY A 190 0.98 -9.87 -5.85
CA GLY A 190 1.53 -11.21 -5.80
C GLY A 190 3.05 -11.19 -5.81
N PRO A 191 3.71 -12.22 -6.41
CA PRO A 191 5.17 -12.34 -6.47
C PRO A 191 5.79 -11.30 -7.42
N THR A 192 6.00 -10.08 -6.92
CA THR A 192 6.44 -8.90 -7.68
C THR A 192 7.94 -8.66 -7.58
N LEU A 193 8.48 -8.69 -6.36
CA LEU A 193 9.92 -8.51 -6.07
C LEU A 193 10.37 -9.59 -5.11
N GLN A 194 11.55 -10.17 -5.38
CA GLN A 194 12.14 -11.19 -4.51
C GLN A 194 12.25 -10.66 -3.07
N GLY A 195 11.76 -11.44 -2.12
CA GLY A 195 11.90 -11.16 -0.69
C GLY A 195 13.33 -11.43 -0.19
N ALA A 196 13.77 -10.71 0.85
CA ALA A 196 15.12 -10.86 1.39
C ALA A 196 15.44 -12.29 1.89
N ARG A 197 14.42 -13.04 2.31
CA ARG A 197 14.54 -14.43 2.79
C ARG A 197 14.30 -15.48 1.70
N GLN A 198 14.04 -15.07 0.48
CA GLN A 198 13.63 -15.94 -0.62
C GLN A 198 14.79 -16.17 -1.58
N SER A 199 15.07 -17.43 -1.95
CA SER A 199 16.00 -17.72 -3.04
C SER A 199 15.44 -17.26 -4.38
N LEU A 200 16.30 -16.98 -5.34
CA LEU A 200 15.89 -16.63 -6.70
C LEU A 200 15.08 -17.75 -7.35
N GLU A 201 15.49 -19.00 -7.15
CA GLU A 201 14.79 -20.16 -7.67
C GLU A 201 13.35 -20.26 -7.11
N HIS A 202 13.20 -20.12 -5.79
CA HIS A 202 11.88 -20.12 -5.16
C HIS A 202 11.01 -18.98 -5.69
N PHE A 203 11.57 -17.77 -5.83
CA PHE A 203 10.86 -16.63 -6.40
C PHE A 203 10.40 -16.88 -7.84
N GLN A 204 11.29 -17.42 -8.69
CA GLN A 204 10.95 -17.78 -10.07
C GLN A 204 9.87 -18.87 -10.14
N LYS A 205 9.98 -19.91 -9.30
CA LYS A 205 8.96 -20.96 -9.18
C LYS A 205 7.61 -20.39 -8.77
N GLN A 206 7.58 -19.46 -7.81
CA GLN A 206 6.36 -18.80 -7.37
C GLN A 206 5.70 -18.01 -8.50
N ARG A 207 6.49 -17.29 -9.30
CA ARG A 207 5.98 -16.55 -10.48
C ARG A 207 5.42 -17.47 -11.57
N LYS A 208 6.07 -18.60 -11.83
CA LYS A 208 5.63 -19.59 -12.83
C LYS A 208 4.34 -20.33 -12.42
N ASN A 209 4.08 -20.44 -11.13
CA ASN A 209 2.91 -21.15 -10.58
C ASN A 209 1.67 -20.24 -10.39
N THR A 210 1.65 -19.08 -11.02
CA THR A 210 0.43 -18.28 -11.13
C THR A 210 -0.40 -18.72 -12.34
N VAL A 211 -1.69 -18.37 -12.38
CA VAL A 211 -2.59 -18.74 -13.50
C VAL A 211 -2.07 -18.21 -14.85
N LEU A 212 -1.50 -17.00 -14.85
CA LEU A 212 -0.87 -16.42 -16.06
C LEU A 212 0.56 -16.91 -16.30
N THR A 213 1.07 -17.85 -15.49
CA THR A 213 2.46 -18.33 -15.53
C THR A 213 3.52 -17.23 -15.43
N ARG A 214 3.14 -16.07 -14.91
CA ARG A 214 4.00 -14.92 -14.65
C ARG A 214 3.55 -14.18 -13.39
N GLY A 215 4.50 -13.67 -12.60
CA GLY A 215 4.19 -12.73 -11.53
C GLY A 215 4.05 -11.29 -12.05
N ALA A 216 3.61 -10.39 -11.17
CA ALA A 216 3.60 -8.96 -11.45
C ALA A 216 5.03 -8.37 -11.49
N ASN A 217 5.19 -7.24 -12.12
CA ASN A 217 6.35 -6.36 -12.04
C ASN A 217 5.97 -5.07 -11.31
N PRO A 218 6.94 -4.27 -10.84
CA PRO A 218 6.65 -2.97 -10.24
C PRO A 218 5.81 -2.06 -11.14
N SER A 219 6.00 -2.11 -12.46
CA SER A 219 5.20 -1.38 -13.44
C SER A 219 3.72 -1.78 -13.44
N ASP A 220 3.40 -3.05 -13.18
CA ASP A 220 2.00 -3.50 -13.09
C ASP A 220 1.32 -2.92 -11.82
N ILE A 221 2.09 -2.78 -10.73
CA ILE A 221 1.62 -2.15 -9.49
C ILE A 221 1.37 -0.65 -9.69
N THR A 222 2.30 0.06 -10.35
CA THR A 222 2.12 1.49 -10.64
C THR A 222 1.00 1.75 -11.66
N ALA A 223 0.76 0.85 -12.60
CA ALA A 223 -0.40 0.90 -13.49
C ALA A 223 -1.72 0.77 -12.73
N ALA A 224 -1.79 -0.14 -11.74
CA ALA A 224 -2.95 -0.26 -10.85
C ALA A 224 -3.18 1.01 -10.01
N LEU A 225 -2.09 1.62 -9.50
CA LEU A 225 -2.16 2.92 -8.83
C LEU A 225 -2.72 3.99 -9.77
N GLY A 226 -2.23 4.05 -11.02
CA GLY A 226 -2.71 4.97 -12.05
C GLY A 226 -4.20 4.80 -12.32
N TYR A 227 -4.69 3.56 -12.45
CA TYR A 227 -6.10 3.27 -12.59
C TYR A 227 -6.94 3.89 -11.45
N PHE A 228 -6.54 3.73 -10.19
CA PHE A 228 -7.27 4.31 -9.08
C PHE A 228 -7.19 5.85 -9.04
N ILE A 229 -6.09 6.44 -9.48
CA ILE A 229 -5.97 7.91 -9.60
C ILE A 229 -6.98 8.43 -10.63
N ASP A 230 -7.04 7.81 -11.79
CA ASP A 230 -7.78 8.28 -12.96
C ASP A 230 -9.28 7.85 -12.95
N SER A 231 -9.72 7.04 -11.98
CA SER A 231 -11.08 6.51 -11.90
C SER A 231 -11.86 7.08 -10.72
N PRO A 232 -12.47 8.28 -10.85
CA PRO A 232 -13.11 8.99 -9.74
C PRO A 232 -14.33 8.26 -9.13
N ALA A 233 -14.96 7.37 -9.88
CA ALA A 233 -16.12 6.59 -9.44
C ALA A 233 -15.74 5.28 -8.71
N VAL A 234 -14.43 5.01 -8.48
CA VAL A 234 -13.97 3.77 -7.87
C VAL A 234 -13.56 3.99 -6.42
N THR A 235 -14.24 3.31 -5.49
CA THR A 235 -13.89 3.26 -4.07
C THR A 235 -14.25 1.90 -3.46
N GLY A 236 -13.58 1.51 -2.36
CA GLY A 236 -13.83 0.26 -1.64
C GLY A 236 -13.36 -1.00 -2.39
N GLN A 237 -12.51 -0.88 -3.41
CA GLN A 237 -12.08 -1.99 -4.25
C GLN A 237 -10.69 -2.52 -3.85
N LEU A 238 -10.51 -3.83 -4.03
CA LEU A 238 -9.20 -4.51 -4.01
C LEU A 238 -8.89 -5.01 -5.40
N LEU A 239 -7.83 -4.47 -6.00
CA LEU A 239 -7.26 -4.95 -7.26
C LEU A 239 -6.07 -5.86 -6.96
N CYS A 240 -6.24 -7.18 -7.16
CA CYS A 240 -5.13 -8.12 -7.08
C CYS A 240 -4.27 -8.04 -8.35
N VAL A 241 -2.99 -7.75 -8.17
CA VAL A 241 -1.98 -7.67 -9.23
C VAL A 241 -0.95 -8.77 -8.98
N ASP A 242 -1.31 -10.02 -9.31
CA ASP A 242 -0.64 -11.22 -8.82
C ASP A 242 -0.49 -12.34 -9.86
N GLY A 243 -0.77 -12.06 -11.13
CA GLY A 243 -0.77 -13.06 -12.20
C GLY A 243 -1.86 -14.12 -12.04
N GLY A 244 -2.90 -13.85 -11.23
CA GLY A 244 -3.95 -14.80 -10.90
C GLY A 244 -3.56 -15.79 -9.79
N GLN A 245 -2.55 -15.49 -8.98
CA GLN A 245 -2.12 -16.37 -7.89
C GLN A 245 -3.26 -16.69 -6.92
N HIS A 246 -4.13 -15.72 -6.63
CA HIS A 246 -5.29 -15.92 -5.74
C HIS A 246 -6.38 -16.81 -6.34
N LEU A 247 -6.37 -17.05 -7.65
CA LEU A 247 -7.32 -17.90 -8.39
C LEU A 247 -6.83 -19.35 -8.55
N ALA A 248 -5.63 -19.69 -8.03
CA ALA A 248 -5.08 -21.04 -8.19
C ALA A 248 -6.01 -22.08 -7.54
N TRP A 249 -6.48 -23.00 -8.37
CA TRP A 249 -7.52 -23.99 -8.08
C TRP A 249 -7.06 -25.43 -8.19
N GLN A 250 -5.91 -25.67 -8.83
CA GLN A 250 -5.38 -27.01 -9.08
C GLN A 250 -4.90 -27.66 -7.78
N THR A 251 -5.72 -28.50 -7.24
CA THR A 251 -5.44 -29.35 -6.08
C THR A 251 -5.37 -30.82 -6.55
N PRO A 252 -4.68 -31.71 -5.81
CA PRO A 252 -4.52 -33.11 -6.24
C PRO A 252 -5.82 -33.87 -6.53
N ASP A 253 -6.92 -33.49 -5.87
CA ASP A 253 -8.25 -34.11 -6.03
C ASP A 253 -8.96 -33.75 -7.34
N ILE A 254 -8.54 -32.66 -7.99
CA ILE A 254 -9.13 -32.20 -9.25
C ILE A 254 -8.12 -32.27 -10.44
N LEU A 255 -6.91 -32.79 -10.18
CA LEU A 255 -5.95 -33.07 -11.24
C LEU A 255 -6.24 -34.46 -11.82
N GLY A 256 -6.77 -34.51 -13.01
CA GLY A 256 -7.07 -35.74 -13.73
C GLY A 256 -8.06 -35.50 -14.85
N ILE A 257 -8.24 -36.49 -15.67
CA ILE A 257 -9.31 -36.54 -16.67
C ILE A 257 -10.37 -37.47 -16.08
N GLU A 258 -11.57 -36.97 -15.89
CA GLU A 258 -12.73 -37.84 -15.66
C GLU A 258 -13.08 -38.60 -16.92
#